data_90a1fcf4a93ca160558f9133a2f3fd48
#
_entry.id   90a1fcf4a93ca160558f9133a2f3fd48
#
_cell.length_a   1.000
_cell.length_b   1.000
_cell.length_c   1.000
_cell.angle_alpha   90.00
_cell.angle_beta   90.00
_cell.angle_gamma   90.00
#
_symmetry.space_group_name_H-M   'P 1'
#
loop_
_entity.id
_entity.type
_entity.pdbx_description
1 polymer ?
#
loop_
_entity_poly.entity_id
_entity_poly.type
_entity_poly.pdbx_seq_one_letter_code
_entity_poly.pdbx_strand_id
1 'polypeptide(L)'
;RHCTLVSEPSIEELKLRFKEMSAHHFFEHMRFSEEFDEIKSWIPYTMDGRPHHEKMAATVVETGTDVNFGSLTEQMAEYATKQLGVKVEYGVHVKRVHRNPAGSWLVETQTRGAAVQHRADILFVGAGGGAFPILKKSHLPFARRFTGFPVGGRFLQAEITEGQARQYRAKTYGKAEVGAPPMSVPHL
;
A
#
# COMPACT_ATOMS: atom_id res chain seq x y z
N ARG A 1 -4.38 13.37 7.66
CA ARG A 1 -4.73 13.94 6.34
C ARG A 1 -3.93 13.27 5.24
N HIS A 2 -4.52 13.21 4.08
CA HIS A 2 -3.86 12.77 2.86
C HIS A 2 -3.91 13.91 1.84
N CYS A 3 -2.75 14.35 1.35
CA CYS A 3 -2.63 15.45 0.40
C CYS A 3 -1.92 14.99 -0.87
N THR A 4 -2.31 15.55 -2.01
CA THR A 4 -1.53 15.50 -3.25
C THR A 4 -1.14 16.92 -3.60
N LEU A 5 0.14 17.15 -3.85
CA LEU A 5 0.68 18.45 -4.25
C LEU A 5 1.34 18.33 -5.62
N VAL A 6 1.01 19.24 -6.51
CA VAL A 6 1.62 19.34 -7.85
C VAL A 6 1.96 20.78 -8.18
N SER A 7 2.97 20.98 -9.03
CA SER A 7 3.28 22.23 -9.68
C SER A 7 2.95 22.15 -11.18
N GLU A 8 3.06 23.27 -11.91
CA GLU A 8 2.94 23.25 -13.38
C GLU A 8 3.88 22.20 -14.01
N PRO A 9 3.50 21.50 -15.07
CA PRO A 9 2.25 21.63 -15.86
C PRO A 9 1.09 20.74 -15.36
N SER A 10 1.16 20.18 -14.17
CA SER A 10 0.25 19.12 -13.70
C SER A 10 -0.99 19.64 -12.97
N ILE A 11 -1.17 20.95 -12.86
CA ILE A 11 -2.31 21.56 -12.13
C ILE A 11 -3.65 21.19 -12.75
N GLU A 12 -3.79 21.34 -14.07
CA GLU A 12 -5.05 21.03 -14.77
C GLU A 12 -5.40 19.54 -14.68
N GLU A 13 -4.40 18.66 -14.72
CA GLU A 13 -4.62 17.22 -14.51
C GLU A 13 -5.15 16.93 -13.11
N LEU A 14 -4.57 17.55 -12.08
CA LEU A 14 -5.03 17.38 -10.70
C LEU A 14 -6.46 17.90 -10.52
N LYS A 15 -6.79 19.02 -11.15
CA LYS A 15 -8.12 19.62 -11.12
C LYS A 15 -9.18 18.71 -11.76
N LEU A 16 -8.84 18.11 -12.90
CA LEU A 16 -9.72 17.16 -13.57
C LEU A 16 -9.95 15.92 -12.68
N ARG A 17 -8.88 15.34 -12.15
CA ARG A 17 -8.96 14.20 -11.22
C ARG A 17 -9.76 14.53 -9.96
N PHE A 18 -9.59 15.72 -9.39
CA PHE A 18 -10.38 16.17 -8.25
C PHE A 18 -11.88 16.17 -8.59
N LYS A 19 -12.27 16.73 -9.76
CA LYS A 19 -13.65 16.76 -10.21
C LYS A 19 -14.27 15.35 -10.36
N GLU A 20 -13.50 14.42 -10.90
CA GLU A 20 -13.95 13.03 -11.06
C GLU A 20 -14.06 12.30 -9.73
N MET A 21 -13.04 12.44 -8.87
CA MET A 21 -13.00 11.75 -7.58
C MET A 21 -14.04 12.30 -6.60
N SER A 22 -14.20 13.61 -6.51
CA SER A 22 -15.15 14.23 -5.58
C SER A 22 -16.62 13.90 -5.88
N ALA A 23 -16.91 13.42 -7.08
CA ALA A 23 -18.24 12.89 -7.43
C ALA A 23 -18.53 11.52 -6.79
N HIS A 24 -17.51 10.84 -6.28
CA HIS A 24 -17.67 9.54 -5.63
C HIS A 24 -17.80 9.73 -4.11
N HIS A 25 -18.73 9.01 -3.47
CA HIS A 25 -19.04 9.15 -2.04
C HIS A 25 -17.85 8.98 -1.09
N PHE A 26 -16.79 8.25 -1.46
CA PHE A 26 -15.58 8.14 -0.66
C PHE A 26 -14.76 9.43 -0.62
N PHE A 27 -14.95 10.33 -1.57
CA PHE A 27 -14.16 11.54 -1.74
C PHE A 27 -15.02 12.81 -1.73
N GLU A 28 -16.28 12.74 -1.31
CA GLU A 28 -17.21 13.88 -1.25
C GLU A 28 -16.70 15.05 -0.39
N HIS A 29 -15.82 14.74 0.59
CA HIS A 29 -15.21 15.74 1.46
C HIS A 29 -13.80 16.15 1.01
N MET A 30 -13.35 15.67 -0.15
CA MET A 30 -12.08 16.11 -0.72
C MET A 30 -12.17 17.61 -1.07
N ARG A 31 -11.11 18.35 -0.77
CA ARG A 31 -10.98 19.76 -1.14
C ARG A 31 -9.82 19.92 -2.12
N PHE A 32 -9.91 20.96 -2.95
CA PHE A 32 -8.89 21.37 -3.90
C PHE A 32 -8.59 22.86 -3.69
N SER A 33 -7.33 23.25 -3.81
CA SER A 33 -6.93 24.66 -3.78
C SER A 33 -5.72 24.90 -4.67
N GLU A 34 -5.64 26.09 -5.22
CA GLU A 34 -4.47 26.71 -5.87
C GLU A 34 -3.91 27.85 -5.01
N GLU A 35 -4.55 28.18 -3.88
CA GLU A 35 -4.16 29.27 -3.00
C GLU A 35 -3.03 28.85 -2.05
N PHE A 36 -1.90 29.55 -2.14
CA PHE A 36 -0.68 29.25 -1.39
C PHE A 36 -0.92 29.12 0.12
N ASP A 37 -1.61 30.08 0.73
CA ASP A 37 -1.82 30.12 2.17
C ASP A 37 -2.78 29.02 2.64
N GLU A 38 -3.76 28.66 1.83
CA GLU A 38 -4.65 27.55 2.12
C GLU A 38 -3.86 26.24 2.07
N ILE A 39 -3.09 25.99 1.01
CA ILE A 39 -2.24 24.80 0.87
C ILE A 39 -1.24 24.72 2.04
N LYS A 40 -0.60 25.85 2.40
CA LYS A 40 0.31 25.93 3.54
C LYS A 40 -0.37 25.54 4.86
N SER A 41 -1.64 25.89 5.05
CA SER A 41 -2.40 25.48 6.23
C SER A 41 -2.60 23.96 6.32
N TRP A 42 -2.63 23.26 5.19
CA TRP A 42 -2.78 21.81 5.12
C TRP A 42 -1.46 21.07 5.35
N ILE A 43 -0.38 21.56 4.74
CA ILE A 43 0.93 20.90 4.66
C ILE A 43 2.08 21.87 4.94
N PRO A 44 2.15 22.47 6.15
CA PRO A 44 3.04 23.57 6.45
C PRO A 44 4.52 23.25 6.16
N TYR A 45 4.99 22.06 6.53
CA TYR A 45 6.39 21.67 6.30
C TYR A 45 6.74 21.49 4.82
N THR A 46 5.84 20.92 4.03
CA THR A 46 6.05 20.78 2.58
C THR A 46 6.10 22.14 1.88
N MET A 47 5.43 23.13 2.46
CA MET A 47 5.35 24.51 1.94
C MET A 47 6.43 25.42 2.49
N ASP A 48 7.19 24.99 3.50
CA ASP A 48 8.24 25.81 4.08
C ASP A 48 9.36 26.09 3.07
N GLY A 49 9.81 27.35 3.01
CA GLY A 49 10.81 27.80 2.05
C GLY A 49 10.35 27.93 0.60
N ARG A 50 9.11 27.61 0.26
CA ARG A 50 8.59 27.80 -1.10
C ARG A 50 8.19 29.25 -1.35
N PRO A 51 8.49 29.79 -2.55
CA PRO A 51 8.11 31.16 -2.89
C PRO A 51 6.60 31.27 -3.17
N HIS A 52 5.97 32.34 -2.68
CA HIS A 52 4.55 32.59 -2.87
C HIS A 52 4.07 32.67 -4.34
N HIS A 53 4.97 32.98 -5.26
CA HIS A 53 4.65 33.11 -6.68
C HIS A 53 4.73 31.76 -7.44
N GLU A 54 5.14 30.69 -6.76
CA GLU A 54 5.17 29.36 -7.38
C GLU A 54 3.73 28.89 -7.62
N LYS A 55 3.42 28.61 -8.88
CA LYS A 55 2.12 28.05 -9.24
C LYS A 55 2.03 26.60 -8.86
N MET A 56 1.07 26.28 -8.04
CA MET A 56 0.84 24.93 -7.53
C MET A 56 -0.64 24.70 -7.25
N ALA A 57 -0.99 23.46 -7.11
CA ALA A 57 -2.30 23.04 -6.64
C ALA A 57 -2.19 21.83 -5.71
N ALA A 58 -3.12 21.72 -4.79
CA ALA A 58 -3.21 20.57 -3.92
C ALA A 58 -4.63 20.09 -3.73
N THR A 59 -4.76 18.80 -3.44
CA THR A 59 -5.99 18.22 -2.88
C THR A 59 -5.74 17.75 -1.46
N VAL A 60 -6.77 17.77 -0.63
CA VAL A 60 -6.71 17.24 0.73
C VAL A 60 -7.95 16.41 1.06
N VAL A 61 -7.71 15.27 1.72
CA VAL A 61 -8.73 14.44 2.35
C VAL A 61 -8.41 14.39 3.85
N GLU A 62 -9.30 14.96 4.66
CA GLU A 62 -9.09 15.06 6.11
C GLU A 62 -9.16 13.72 6.84
N THR A 63 -9.94 12.79 6.31
CA THR A 63 -10.16 11.46 6.88
C THR A 63 -9.07 10.44 6.55
N GLY A 64 -8.01 10.87 5.85
CA GLY A 64 -6.85 10.03 5.59
C GLY A 64 -6.19 9.58 6.92
N THR A 65 -5.88 8.29 7.00
CA THR A 65 -5.34 7.66 8.22
C THR A 65 -4.12 6.83 7.88
N ASP A 66 -3.08 6.95 8.69
CA ASP A 66 -1.97 6.00 8.68
C ASP A 66 -2.36 4.72 9.40
N VAL A 67 -1.95 3.59 8.83
CA VAL A 67 -2.26 2.27 9.39
C VAL A 67 -0.97 1.55 9.74
N ASN A 68 -0.84 1.14 11.00
CA ASN A 68 0.18 0.18 11.40
C ASN A 68 -0.25 -1.23 10.97
N PHE A 69 0.14 -1.63 9.77
CA PHE A 69 -0.23 -2.94 9.19
C PHE A 69 0.28 -4.12 10.01
N GLY A 70 1.40 -4.00 10.70
CA GLY A 70 1.90 -5.03 11.61
C GLY A 70 0.90 -5.29 12.73
N SER A 71 0.57 -4.25 13.49
CA SER A 71 -0.40 -4.34 14.58
C SER A 71 -1.79 -4.78 14.11
N LEU A 72 -2.25 -4.26 12.96
CA LEU A 72 -3.53 -4.69 12.39
C LEU A 72 -3.53 -6.19 12.06
N THR A 73 -2.46 -6.69 11.43
CA THR A 73 -2.33 -8.11 11.08
C THR A 73 -2.29 -8.99 12.31
N GLU A 74 -1.57 -8.60 13.37
CA GLU A 74 -1.52 -9.31 14.65
C GLU A 74 -2.90 -9.40 15.28
N GLN A 75 -3.62 -8.28 15.38
CA GLN A 75 -4.98 -8.25 15.93
C GLN A 75 -5.97 -9.10 15.11
N MET A 76 -5.88 -9.04 13.79
CA MET A 76 -6.72 -9.87 12.92
C MET A 76 -6.43 -11.37 13.09
N ALA A 77 -5.16 -11.76 13.17
CA ALA A 77 -4.75 -13.15 13.40
C ALA A 77 -5.21 -13.64 14.79
N GLU A 78 -5.09 -12.80 15.81
CA GLU A 78 -5.56 -13.09 17.15
C GLU A 78 -7.08 -13.27 17.20
N TYR A 79 -7.83 -12.38 16.58
CA TYR A 79 -9.28 -12.48 16.46
C TYR A 79 -9.70 -13.75 15.73
N ALA A 80 -9.10 -14.04 14.57
CA ALA A 80 -9.37 -15.24 13.80
C ALA A 80 -9.14 -16.51 14.62
N THR A 81 -8.07 -16.55 15.39
CA THR A 81 -7.74 -17.70 16.23
C THR A 81 -8.69 -17.84 17.41
N LYS A 82 -8.90 -16.75 18.17
CA LYS A 82 -9.66 -16.81 19.43
C LYS A 82 -11.17 -16.83 19.24
N GLN A 83 -11.68 -16.12 18.23
CA GLN A 83 -13.13 -15.95 18.05
C GLN A 83 -13.70 -16.83 16.95
N LEU A 84 -12.90 -17.14 15.90
CA LEU A 84 -13.38 -17.90 14.74
C LEU A 84 -12.84 -19.35 14.72
N GLY A 85 -11.98 -19.73 15.67
CA GLY A 85 -11.40 -21.06 15.73
C GLY A 85 -10.45 -21.40 14.59
N VAL A 86 -9.92 -20.38 13.90
CA VAL A 86 -8.96 -20.57 12.80
C VAL A 86 -7.63 -21.04 13.38
N LYS A 87 -7.07 -22.10 12.82
CA LYS A 87 -5.73 -22.56 13.18
C LYS A 87 -4.68 -21.74 12.42
N VAL A 88 -3.85 -21.00 13.14
CA VAL A 88 -2.73 -20.24 12.59
C VAL A 88 -1.43 -20.91 12.99
N GLU A 89 -0.59 -21.23 12.03
CA GLU A 89 0.73 -21.85 12.25
C GLU A 89 1.83 -20.90 11.80
N TYR A 90 2.71 -20.53 12.72
CA TYR A 90 3.87 -19.67 12.47
C TYR A 90 5.16 -20.48 12.27
N GLY A 91 6.14 -19.85 11.61
CA GLY A 91 7.42 -20.50 11.35
C GLY A 91 7.33 -21.65 10.34
N VAL A 92 6.25 -21.73 9.58
CA VAL A 92 5.99 -22.75 8.57
C VAL A 92 6.28 -22.17 7.18
N HIS A 93 7.13 -22.84 6.43
CA HIS A 93 7.47 -22.46 5.06
C HIS A 93 6.75 -23.34 4.06
N VAL A 94 5.89 -22.74 3.21
CA VAL A 94 5.23 -23.44 2.10
C VAL A 94 6.23 -23.66 0.98
N LYS A 95 6.51 -24.91 0.64
CA LYS A 95 7.47 -25.31 -0.41
C LYS A 95 6.81 -25.50 -1.75
N ARG A 96 5.64 -26.15 -1.77
CA ARG A 96 4.91 -26.47 -3.00
C ARG A 96 3.42 -26.54 -2.74
N VAL A 97 2.65 -26.23 -3.74
CA VAL A 97 1.21 -26.46 -3.79
C VAL A 97 0.87 -27.10 -5.15
N HIS A 98 0.03 -28.12 -5.16
CA HIS A 98 -0.43 -28.76 -6.39
C HIS A 98 -1.79 -29.43 -6.18
N ARG A 99 -2.51 -29.68 -7.26
CA ARG A 99 -3.75 -30.45 -7.22
C ARG A 99 -3.45 -31.93 -7.32
N ASN A 100 -4.12 -32.73 -6.50
CA ASN A 100 -4.14 -34.16 -6.69
C ASN A 100 -5.18 -34.56 -7.75
N PRO A 101 -5.16 -35.83 -8.24
CA PRO A 101 -6.11 -36.30 -9.23
C PRO A 101 -7.58 -36.23 -8.79
N ALA A 102 -7.87 -36.28 -7.48
CA ALA A 102 -9.20 -36.12 -6.92
C ALA A 102 -9.68 -34.67 -6.81
N GLY A 103 -8.87 -33.70 -7.25
CA GLY A 103 -9.26 -32.30 -7.31
C GLY A 103 -8.97 -31.47 -6.05
N SER A 104 -8.53 -32.10 -4.94
CA SER A 104 -8.11 -31.34 -3.74
C SER A 104 -6.68 -30.79 -3.87
N TRP A 105 -6.39 -29.78 -3.07
CA TRP A 105 -5.06 -29.19 -2.98
C TRP A 105 -4.19 -29.94 -2.00
N LEU A 106 -2.94 -30.17 -2.37
CA LEU A 106 -1.87 -30.62 -1.49
C LEU A 106 -0.89 -29.48 -1.27
N VAL A 107 -0.65 -29.15 0.00
CA VAL A 107 0.25 -28.08 0.44
C VAL A 107 1.41 -28.71 1.19
N GLU A 108 2.58 -28.68 0.58
CA GLU A 108 3.82 -29.18 1.19
C GLU A 108 4.47 -28.07 2.00
N THR A 109 4.68 -28.29 3.27
CA THR A 109 5.28 -27.33 4.20
C THR A 109 6.54 -27.91 4.84
N GLN A 110 7.37 -27.01 5.33
CA GLN A 110 8.57 -27.35 6.09
C GLN A 110 8.66 -26.50 7.37
N THR A 111 8.83 -27.15 8.50
CA THR A 111 9.02 -26.53 9.80
C THR A 111 10.20 -27.17 10.51
N ARG A 112 11.24 -26.42 10.87
CA ARG A 112 12.42 -26.89 11.59
C ARG A 112 13.02 -28.21 11.05
N GLY A 113 13.02 -28.39 9.73
CA GLY A 113 13.55 -29.57 9.08
C GLY A 113 12.53 -30.70 8.82
N ALA A 114 11.37 -30.69 9.45
CA ALA A 114 10.31 -31.65 9.19
C ALA A 114 9.43 -31.19 8.01
N ALA A 115 9.18 -32.09 7.06
CA ALA A 115 8.23 -31.86 5.96
C ALA A 115 6.86 -32.40 6.37
N VAL A 116 5.82 -31.58 6.15
CA VAL A 116 4.43 -31.94 6.42
C VAL A 116 3.59 -31.65 5.18
N GLN A 117 2.64 -32.53 4.88
CA GLN A 117 1.67 -32.33 3.80
C GLN A 117 0.28 -32.09 4.37
N HIS A 118 -0.35 -31.02 3.91
CA HIS A 118 -1.72 -30.67 4.26
C HIS A 118 -2.62 -30.85 3.03
N ARG A 119 -3.86 -31.26 3.25
CA ARG A 119 -4.88 -31.36 2.22
C ARG A 119 -5.97 -30.32 2.45
N ALA A 120 -6.42 -29.67 1.38
CA ALA A 120 -7.49 -28.68 1.42
C ALA A 120 -8.35 -28.75 0.13
N ASP A 121 -9.64 -28.49 0.27
CA ASP A 121 -10.55 -28.40 -0.88
C ASP A 121 -10.41 -27.02 -1.58
N ILE A 122 -10.10 -26.00 -0.81
CA ILE A 122 -9.87 -24.63 -1.29
C ILE A 122 -8.51 -24.14 -0.78
N LEU A 123 -7.76 -23.49 -1.63
CA LEU A 123 -6.49 -22.86 -1.29
C LEU A 123 -6.50 -21.40 -1.70
N PHE A 124 -6.27 -20.50 -0.73
CA PHE A 124 -6.02 -19.08 -0.98
C PHE A 124 -4.53 -18.75 -0.73
N VAL A 125 -3.87 -18.14 -1.71
CA VAL A 125 -2.45 -17.80 -1.63
C VAL A 125 -2.30 -16.32 -1.38
N GLY A 126 -2.24 -15.93 -0.12
CA GLY A 126 -2.06 -14.53 0.34
C GLY A 126 -0.61 -14.20 0.69
N ALA A 127 0.36 -14.72 -0.07
CA ALA A 127 1.79 -14.66 0.28
C ALA A 127 2.53 -13.40 -0.25
N GLY A 128 1.81 -12.34 -0.62
CA GLY A 128 2.43 -11.12 -1.17
C GLY A 128 3.37 -11.44 -2.34
N GLY A 129 4.60 -10.92 -2.32
CA GLY A 129 5.62 -11.22 -3.34
C GLY A 129 6.02 -12.70 -3.42
N GLY A 130 5.81 -13.48 -2.36
CA GLY A 130 6.02 -14.93 -2.32
C GLY A 130 4.96 -15.75 -3.08
N ALA A 131 3.85 -15.13 -3.49
CA ALA A 131 2.79 -15.82 -4.23
C ALA A 131 3.27 -16.30 -5.62
N PHE A 132 4.07 -15.52 -6.32
CA PHE A 132 4.56 -15.89 -7.65
C PHE A 132 5.44 -17.14 -7.67
N PRO A 133 6.44 -17.30 -6.79
CA PRO A 133 7.19 -18.55 -6.68
C PRO A 133 6.31 -19.76 -6.36
N ILE A 134 5.30 -19.61 -5.50
CA ILE A 134 4.35 -20.69 -5.17
C ILE A 134 3.51 -21.05 -6.40
N LEU A 135 2.96 -20.06 -7.10
CA LEU A 135 2.17 -20.27 -8.31
C LEU A 135 2.98 -20.95 -9.42
N LYS A 136 4.22 -20.54 -9.65
CA LYS A 136 5.09 -21.19 -10.64
C LYS A 136 5.34 -22.66 -10.33
N LYS A 137 5.46 -23.03 -9.07
CA LYS A 137 5.65 -24.42 -8.60
C LYS A 137 4.34 -25.21 -8.52
N SER A 138 3.18 -24.57 -8.70
CA SER A 138 1.88 -25.25 -8.65
C SER A 138 1.56 -26.08 -9.90
N HIS A 139 2.35 -25.94 -10.98
CA HIS A 139 2.12 -26.56 -12.29
C HIS A 139 0.79 -26.17 -12.95
N LEU A 140 0.12 -25.12 -12.49
CA LEU A 140 -1.08 -24.58 -13.15
C LEU A 140 -0.69 -23.99 -14.51
N PRO A 141 -1.39 -24.33 -15.61
CA PRO A 141 -1.00 -23.91 -16.96
C PRO A 141 -0.90 -22.39 -17.12
N PHE A 142 -1.82 -21.64 -16.49
CA PHE A 142 -1.85 -20.18 -16.56
C PHE A 142 -0.78 -19.50 -15.68
N ALA A 143 -0.26 -20.18 -14.66
CA ALA A 143 0.70 -19.61 -13.71
C ALA A 143 2.01 -19.17 -14.37
N ARG A 144 2.38 -19.75 -15.50
CA ARG A 144 3.58 -19.40 -16.27
C ARG A 144 3.51 -18.01 -16.92
N ARG A 145 2.29 -17.50 -17.13
CA ARG A 145 2.05 -16.19 -17.77
C ARG A 145 2.22 -15.01 -16.85
N PHE A 146 2.28 -15.25 -15.53
CA PHE A 146 2.40 -14.21 -14.52
C PHE A 146 3.81 -14.16 -13.98
N THR A 147 4.32 -12.94 -13.85
CA THR A 147 5.59 -12.67 -13.18
C THR A 147 5.47 -11.40 -12.35
N GLY A 148 6.27 -11.29 -11.29
CA GLY A 148 6.41 -10.06 -10.53
C GLY A 148 7.58 -9.25 -11.06
N PHE A 149 7.43 -7.94 -11.08
CA PHE A 149 8.51 -6.99 -11.27
C PHE A 149 8.75 -6.26 -9.96
N PRO A 150 9.69 -6.71 -9.12
CA PRO A 150 9.94 -6.08 -7.84
C PRO A 150 10.57 -4.70 -8.04
N VAL A 151 9.97 -3.68 -7.42
CA VAL A 151 10.50 -2.31 -7.39
C VAL A 151 10.96 -2.02 -5.97
N GLY A 152 12.23 -1.68 -5.81
CA GLY A 152 12.79 -1.22 -4.54
C GLY A 152 12.65 0.29 -4.42
N GLY A 153 12.51 0.78 -3.19
CA GLY A 153 12.54 2.18 -2.84
C GLY A 153 13.57 2.47 -1.76
N ARG A 154 13.97 3.73 -1.65
CA ARG A 154 14.78 4.23 -0.55
C ARG A 154 13.99 5.29 0.19
N PHE A 155 14.00 5.20 1.52
CA PHE A 155 13.38 6.18 2.38
C PHE A 155 14.46 6.90 3.18
N LEU A 156 14.33 8.21 3.28
CA LEU A 156 15.02 8.98 4.30
C LEU A 156 14.18 8.91 5.56
N GLN A 157 14.78 8.52 6.65
CA GLN A 157 14.12 8.46 7.96
C GLN A 157 14.81 9.43 8.90
N ALA A 158 14.02 10.22 9.60
CA ALA A 158 14.49 11.11 10.66
C ALA A 158 13.77 10.75 11.96
N GLU A 159 14.50 10.82 13.07
CA GLU A 159 13.90 10.79 14.40
C GLU A 159 13.41 12.20 14.73
N ILE A 160 12.13 12.31 15.05
CA ILE A 160 11.49 13.58 15.38
C ILE A 160 10.90 13.53 16.79
N THR A 161 10.89 14.67 17.48
CA THR A 161 10.23 14.77 18.78
C THR A 161 8.71 14.69 18.65
N GLU A 162 8.01 14.34 19.74
CA GLU A 162 6.55 14.30 19.76
C GLU A 162 5.92 15.66 19.35
N GLY A 163 6.54 16.77 19.76
CA GLY A 163 6.09 18.11 19.38
C GLY A 163 6.20 18.37 17.88
N GLN A 164 7.27 17.89 17.24
CA GLN A 164 7.43 17.95 15.79
C GLN A 164 6.46 17.01 15.09
N ALA A 165 6.28 15.79 15.59
CA ALA A 165 5.33 14.83 15.03
C ALA A 165 3.90 15.37 14.96
N ARG A 166 3.47 16.14 15.97
CA ARG A 166 2.15 16.79 15.97
C ARG A 166 1.94 17.80 14.86
N GLN A 167 3.02 18.31 14.27
CA GLN A 167 2.98 19.27 13.18
C GLN A 167 2.94 18.57 11.81
N TYR A 168 3.41 17.31 11.71
CA TYR A 168 3.26 16.45 10.53
C TYR A 168 1.84 15.86 10.50
N ARG A 169 0.88 16.69 10.08
CA ARG A 169 -0.55 16.31 10.10
C ARG A 169 -1.06 15.72 8.80
N ALA A 170 -0.22 15.67 7.79
CA ALA A 170 -0.60 15.22 6.47
C ALA A 170 0.50 14.37 5.84
N LYS A 171 0.11 13.29 5.20
CA LYS A 171 0.98 12.60 4.24
C LYS A 171 0.81 13.24 2.88
N THR A 172 1.89 13.77 2.34
CA THR A 172 1.90 14.52 1.09
C THR A 172 2.50 13.66 -0.02
N TYR A 173 1.79 13.54 -1.13
CA TYR A 173 2.26 12.88 -2.34
C TYR A 173 2.50 13.92 -3.43
N GLY A 174 3.67 13.83 -4.06
CA GLY A 174 3.97 14.56 -5.29
C GLY A 174 3.54 13.78 -6.53
N LYS A 175 3.87 14.28 -7.70
CA LYS A 175 3.75 13.57 -8.97
C LYS A 175 5.11 13.00 -9.36
N ALA A 176 5.12 11.79 -9.90
CA ALA A 176 6.32 11.25 -10.52
C ALA A 176 6.68 12.04 -11.78
N GLU A 177 7.96 12.25 -12.02
CA GLU A 177 8.43 12.88 -13.26
C GLU A 177 8.14 12.00 -14.48
N VAL A 178 8.02 12.63 -15.64
CA VAL A 178 7.83 11.92 -16.90
C VAL A 178 9.03 11.01 -17.17
N GLY A 179 8.78 9.72 -17.40
CA GLY A 179 9.83 8.72 -17.59
C GLY A 179 10.39 8.12 -16.30
N ALA A 180 9.93 8.55 -15.14
CA ALA A 180 10.28 7.91 -13.86
C ALA A 180 9.77 6.46 -13.81
N PRO A 181 10.47 5.56 -13.10
CA PRO A 181 9.99 4.19 -12.92
C PRO A 181 8.59 4.16 -12.29
N PRO A 182 7.77 3.15 -12.62
CA PRO A 182 6.48 2.96 -11.96
C PRO A 182 6.62 3.01 -10.43
N MET A 183 5.68 3.65 -9.75
CA MET A 183 5.68 3.83 -8.29
C MET A 183 6.73 4.78 -7.72
N SER A 184 7.48 5.51 -8.56
CA SER A 184 8.43 6.55 -8.12
C SER A 184 7.73 7.85 -7.71
N VAL A 185 6.71 7.76 -6.89
CA VAL A 185 5.99 8.94 -6.41
C VAL A 185 6.68 9.47 -5.16
N PRO A 186 7.25 10.71 -5.18
CA PRO A 186 7.79 11.30 -3.98
C PRO A 186 6.67 11.52 -2.95
N HIS A 187 6.95 11.19 -1.69
CA HIS A 187 6.01 11.39 -0.61
C HIS A 187 6.73 11.71 0.71
N LEU A 188 6.12 12.54 1.52
CA LEU A 188 6.57 12.98 2.83
C LEU A 188 5.52 12.63 3.88
#